data_745a98dc307bc70d6e77c4b772180864
#
_entry.id   745a98dc307bc70d6e77c4b772180864
#
_cell.length_a   1.000
_cell.length_b   1.000
_cell.length_c   1.000
_cell.angle_alpha   90.00
_cell.angle_beta   90.00
_cell.angle_gamma   90.00
#
_symmetry.space_group_name_H-M   'P 1'
#
loop_
_entity.id
_entity.type
_entity.pdbx_description
1 polymer ?
#
loop_
_entity_poly.entity_id
_entity_poly.type
_entity_poly.pdbx_seq_one_letter_code
_entity_poly.pdbx_strand_id
1 'polypeptide(L)'
;MSVLTIDNVSFSYLADVPTLRNVSFSVQRGEFLTLVGPNGSGKSTLLKLLDRIYLPLEGTIHLEGRPLPSYTRTDLARTIAFVPQERETQFPFTVEEIVLMGRAPHADGHLFESAHDREIARRMMELTDIRDLADHTITNLSGGERQRAFIARALAQQAPVILLDEPTAYLDIAHQVEIFRLLRSLSTDSGLTVISVSHDLNLAAMNSDRIAMLQAGTLAALGAPDDVLTADRIRTVFKADVLVDRHPKLDSPRVTVLR
;
A
#
# COMPACT_ATOMS: atom_id res chain seq x y z
N MET A 1 -11.93 15.37 4.08
CA MET A 1 -11.02 15.61 5.24
C MET A 1 -9.82 14.72 5.10
N SER A 2 -8.59 15.26 5.30
CA SER A 2 -7.37 14.45 5.23
C SER A 2 -7.34 13.43 6.36
N VAL A 3 -7.02 12.17 6.02
CA VAL A 3 -6.79 11.10 6.99
C VAL A 3 -5.33 11.05 7.43
N LEU A 4 -4.41 11.35 6.51
CA LEU A 4 -2.98 11.47 6.77
C LEU A 4 -2.47 12.83 6.31
N THR A 5 -1.62 13.46 7.10
CA THR A 5 -0.89 14.67 6.74
C THR A 5 0.59 14.46 7.04
N ILE A 6 1.41 14.62 6.04
CA ILE A 6 2.87 14.53 6.08
C ILE A 6 3.38 15.96 5.91
N ASP A 7 4.17 16.46 6.85
CA ASP A 7 4.65 17.84 6.83
C ASP A 7 6.17 17.89 7.05
N ASN A 8 6.89 18.31 6.00
CA ASN A 8 8.34 18.51 5.96
C ASN A 8 9.15 17.30 6.47
N VAL A 9 8.69 16.08 6.16
CA VAL A 9 9.27 14.84 6.66
C VAL A 9 10.60 14.57 5.98
N SER A 10 11.66 14.41 6.82
CA SER A 10 13.00 13.98 6.42
C SER A 10 13.40 12.74 7.21
N PHE A 11 14.11 11.81 6.55
CA PHE A 11 14.57 10.57 7.15
C PHE A 11 15.86 10.05 6.52
N SER A 12 16.70 9.42 7.32
CA SER A 12 17.93 8.72 6.90
C SER A 12 18.08 7.43 7.70
N TYR A 13 18.53 6.36 7.04
CA TYR A 13 18.99 5.15 7.74
C TYR A 13 20.41 5.32 8.31
N LEU A 14 21.24 6.12 7.64
CA LEU A 14 22.60 6.47 8.03
C LEU A 14 22.71 7.99 8.10
N ALA A 15 23.47 8.52 9.04
CA ALA A 15 23.53 9.95 9.35
C ALA A 15 23.78 10.86 8.13
N ASP A 16 24.63 10.42 7.19
CA ASP A 16 25.09 11.24 6.06
C ASP A 16 24.39 10.94 4.73
N VAL A 17 23.41 10.01 4.71
CA VAL A 17 22.73 9.60 3.48
C VAL A 17 21.23 9.78 3.61
N PRO A 18 20.69 10.98 3.28
CA PRO A 18 19.26 11.24 3.39
C PRO A 18 18.47 10.37 2.41
N THR A 19 17.52 9.59 2.96
CA THR A 19 16.60 8.74 2.18
C THR A 19 15.34 9.50 1.77
N LEU A 20 14.84 10.37 2.65
CA LEU A 20 13.73 11.30 2.37
C LEU A 20 14.13 12.70 2.81
N ARG A 21 13.70 13.72 2.07
CA ARG A 21 14.01 15.13 2.28
C ARG A 21 12.79 16.01 2.07
N ASN A 22 12.32 16.67 3.12
CA ASN A 22 11.25 17.68 3.10
C ASN A 22 10.00 17.22 2.32
N VAL A 23 9.56 15.97 2.54
CA VAL A 23 8.37 15.42 1.89
C VAL A 23 7.13 15.96 2.58
N SER A 24 6.24 16.63 1.81
CA SER A 24 4.99 17.18 2.34
C SER A 24 3.83 16.88 1.39
N PHE A 25 2.78 16.26 1.91
CA PHE A 25 1.49 16.06 1.23
C PHE A 25 0.43 15.58 2.20
N SER A 26 -0.82 15.51 1.75
CA SER A 26 -1.91 14.93 2.51
C SER A 26 -2.65 13.88 1.70
N VAL A 27 -3.27 12.92 2.39
CA VAL A 27 -4.12 11.87 1.82
C VAL A 27 -5.54 12.06 2.35
N GLN A 28 -6.53 12.00 1.46
CA GLN A 28 -7.93 12.14 1.84
C GLN A 28 -8.52 10.79 2.26
N ARG A 29 -9.56 10.81 3.10
CA ARG A 29 -10.28 9.59 3.46
C ARG A 29 -10.95 8.98 2.22
N GLY A 30 -10.79 7.67 2.04
CA GLY A 30 -11.32 6.94 0.87
C GLY A 30 -10.52 7.16 -0.43
N GLU A 31 -9.40 7.90 -0.37
CA GLU A 31 -8.53 8.11 -1.53
C GLU A 31 -7.69 6.87 -1.85
N PHE A 32 -7.53 6.58 -3.14
CA PHE A 32 -6.51 5.65 -3.61
C PHE A 32 -5.31 6.45 -4.13
N LEU A 33 -4.26 6.53 -3.33
CA LEU A 33 -2.98 7.17 -3.67
C LEU A 33 -1.95 6.12 -4.06
N THR A 34 -1.30 6.27 -5.23
CA THR A 34 -0.16 5.42 -5.58
C THR A 34 1.16 6.20 -5.52
N LEU A 35 2.13 5.64 -4.82
CA LEU A 35 3.51 6.13 -4.79
C LEU A 35 4.29 5.48 -5.94
N VAL A 36 4.84 6.29 -6.85
CA VAL A 36 5.67 5.83 -7.96
C VAL A 36 7.06 6.50 -7.91
N GLY A 37 8.02 5.93 -8.60
CA GLY A 37 9.38 6.48 -8.68
C GLY A 37 10.42 5.38 -8.87
N PRO A 38 11.66 5.72 -9.22
CA PRO A 38 12.76 4.77 -9.38
C PRO A 38 13.07 3.99 -8.10
N ASN A 39 13.80 2.88 -8.24
CA ASN A 39 14.32 2.17 -7.08
C ASN A 39 15.22 3.10 -6.25
N GLY A 40 15.13 3.00 -4.93
CA GLY A 40 15.86 3.88 -4.02
C GLY A 40 15.30 5.31 -3.88
N SER A 41 14.14 5.63 -4.47
CA SER A 41 13.54 6.98 -4.32
C SER A 41 12.87 7.25 -2.97
N GLY A 42 12.79 6.25 -2.07
CA GLY A 42 12.25 6.41 -0.72
C GLY A 42 10.81 5.95 -0.51
N LYS A 43 10.15 5.32 -1.52
CA LYS A 43 8.73 4.90 -1.44
C LYS A 43 8.43 3.97 -0.26
N SER A 44 9.14 2.85 -0.15
CA SER A 44 8.98 1.88 0.96
C SER A 44 9.36 2.49 2.32
N THR A 45 10.35 3.39 2.33
CA THR A 45 10.73 4.13 3.55
C THR A 45 9.59 5.03 4.01
N LEU A 46 8.93 5.73 3.07
CA LEU A 46 7.78 6.56 3.39
C LEU A 46 6.63 5.72 3.97
N LEU A 47 6.30 4.56 3.39
CA LEU A 47 5.29 3.66 3.96
C LEU A 47 5.66 3.21 5.38
N LYS A 48 6.93 2.85 5.62
CA LYS A 48 7.42 2.45 6.95
C LYS A 48 7.34 3.58 7.99
N LEU A 49 7.46 4.84 7.56
CA LEU A 49 7.22 6.00 8.43
C LEU A 49 5.72 6.20 8.72
N LEU A 50 4.85 6.00 7.72
CA LEU A 50 3.39 6.08 7.89
C LEU A 50 2.87 4.99 8.83
N ASP A 51 3.45 3.78 8.81
CA ASP A 51 3.14 2.68 9.74
C ASP A 51 3.88 2.79 11.09
N ARG A 52 4.66 3.87 11.29
CA ARG A 52 5.47 4.10 12.49
C ARG A 52 6.46 2.95 12.80
N ILE A 53 6.95 2.22 11.77
CA ILE A 53 8.10 1.32 11.91
C ILE A 53 9.35 2.15 12.21
N TYR A 54 9.46 3.32 11.57
CA TYR A 54 10.45 4.35 11.87
C TYR A 54 9.78 5.65 12.23
N LEU A 55 10.52 6.54 12.89
CA LEU A 55 10.10 7.92 13.15
C LEU A 55 10.88 8.86 12.24
N PRO A 56 10.27 9.96 11.75
CA PRO A 56 11.00 10.96 10.99
C PRO A 56 12.07 11.62 11.86
N LEU A 57 13.17 12.02 11.22
CA LEU A 57 14.23 12.82 11.88
C LEU A 57 13.79 14.29 11.99
N GLU A 58 13.07 14.76 10.97
CA GLU A 58 12.50 16.12 10.92
C GLU A 58 11.08 16.06 10.35
N GLY A 59 10.29 17.07 10.68
CA GLY A 59 8.91 17.15 10.27
C GLY A 59 7.97 16.32 11.13
N THR A 60 6.71 16.24 10.72
CA THR A 60 5.66 15.57 11.47
C THR A 60 4.72 14.77 10.56
N ILE A 61 4.16 13.68 11.11
CA ILE A 61 3.10 12.92 10.47
C ILE A 61 1.90 12.93 11.41
N HIS A 62 0.74 13.30 10.88
CA HIS A 62 -0.53 13.30 11.59
C HIS A 62 -1.47 12.27 10.95
N LEU A 63 -2.11 11.49 11.78
CA LEU A 63 -3.17 10.55 11.42
C LEU A 63 -4.47 11.07 12.07
N GLU A 64 -5.51 11.33 11.25
CA GLU A 64 -6.77 11.90 11.72
C GLU A 64 -6.61 13.19 12.58
N GLY A 65 -5.64 14.03 12.20
CA GLY A 65 -5.33 15.29 12.89
C GLY A 65 -4.51 15.14 14.19
N ARG A 66 -4.19 13.91 14.63
CA ARG A 66 -3.36 13.63 15.80
C ARG A 66 -1.94 13.26 15.39
N PRO A 67 -0.89 13.71 16.11
CA PRO A 67 0.48 13.28 15.84
C PRO A 67 0.61 11.76 15.89
N LEU A 68 1.22 11.16 14.88
CA LEU A 68 1.36 9.70 14.78
C LEU A 68 2.02 9.04 16.01
N PRO A 69 3.04 9.65 16.66
CA PRO A 69 3.64 9.12 17.88
C PRO A 69 2.69 9.05 19.09
N SER A 70 1.57 9.79 19.09
CA SER A 70 0.60 9.80 20.20
C SER A 70 -0.33 8.59 20.23
N TYR A 71 -0.37 7.78 19.18
CA TYR A 71 -1.16 6.55 19.13
C TYR A 71 -0.49 5.45 19.94
N THR A 72 -1.27 4.64 20.67
CA THR A 72 -0.78 3.35 21.14
C THR A 72 -0.53 2.42 19.96
N ARG A 73 0.21 1.32 20.15
CA ARG A 73 0.41 0.34 19.06
C ARG A 73 -0.90 -0.30 18.63
N THR A 74 -1.78 -0.58 19.57
CA THR A 74 -3.10 -1.17 19.30
C THR A 74 -4.01 -0.20 18.54
N ASP A 75 -4.08 1.08 18.96
CA ASP A 75 -4.90 2.08 18.26
C ASP A 75 -4.38 2.33 16.85
N LEU A 76 -3.07 2.38 16.67
CA LEU A 76 -2.48 2.51 15.34
C LEU A 76 -2.83 1.31 14.47
N ALA A 77 -2.69 0.09 15.00
CA ALA A 77 -3.05 -1.13 14.28
C ALA A 77 -4.56 -1.25 13.99
N ARG A 78 -5.43 -0.60 14.76
CA ARG A 78 -6.87 -0.48 14.44
C ARG A 78 -7.14 0.57 13.35
N THR A 79 -6.17 1.41 13.02
CA THR A 79 -6.34 2.53 12.07
C THR A 79 -5.56 2.31 10.78
N ILE A 80 -4.39 1.71 10.84
CA ILE A 80 -3.53 1.43 9.68
C ILE A 80 -3.21 -0.06 9.61
N ALA A 81 -3.44 -0.67 8.45
CA ALA A 81 -2.96 -2.00 8.10
C ALA A 81 -1.80 -1.88 7.12
N PHE A 82 -0.77 -2.70 7.28
CA PHE A 82 0.41 -2.68 6.42
C PHE A 82 0.71 -4.05 5.79
N VAL A 83 0.92 -4.03 4.48
CA VAL A 83 1.33 -5.18 3.68
C VAL A 83 2.74 -4.90 3.15
N PRO A 84 3.81 -5.46 3.76
CA PRO A 84 5.18 -5.24 3.33
C PRO A 84 5.52 -6.02 2.05
N GLN A 85 6.56 -5.59 1.34
CA GLN A 85 7.05 -6.22 0.11
C GLN A 85 7.60 -7.64 0.38
N GLU A 86 8.47 -7.78 1.39
CA GLU A 86 9.06 -9.06 1.79
C GLU A 86 8.23 -9.72 2.87
N ARG A 87 7.96 -11.01 2.69
CA ARG A 87 7.12 -11.82 3.56
C ARG A 87 7.70 -13.23 3.69
N GLU A 88 8.85 -13.30 4.30
CA GLU A 88 9.38 -14.59 4.70
C GLU A 88 8.60 -15.09 5.92
N THR A 89 7.80 -16.13 5.71
CA THR A 89 7.20 -16.88 6.79
C THR A 89 7.94 -18.21 6.85
N GLN A 90 8.79 -18.39 7.85
CA GLN A 90 9.54 -19.63 8.07
C GLN A 90 8.68 -20.69 8.79
N PHE A 91 7.57 -20.28 9.40
CA PHE A 91 6.68 -21.16 10.14
C PHE A 91 5.54 -21.67 9.24
N PRO A 92 5.15 -22.94 9.40
CA PRO A 92 4.14 -23.60 8.58
C PRO A 92 2.70 -23.29 9.03
N PHE A 93 2.37 -21.99 9.16
CA PHE A 93 1.00 -21.56 9.45
C PHE A 93 0.08 -21.88 8.27
N THR A 94 -1.19 -22.18 8.56
CA THR A 94 -2.24 -22.25 7.54
C THR A 94 -2.63 -20.87 7.06
N VAL A 95 -3.29 -20.79 5.90
CA VAL A 95 -3.83 -19.53 5.37
C VAL A 95 -4.83 -18.92 6.36
N GLU A 96 -5.73 -19.73 6.94
CA GLU A 96 -6.69 -19.25 7.93
C GLU A 96 -5.99 -18.64 9.15
N GLU A 97 -4.97 -19.30 9.69
CA GLU A 97 -4.19 -18.78 10.82
C GLU A 97 -3.52 -17.44 10.48
N ILE A 98 -2.91 -17.33 9.27
CA ILE A 98 -2.32 -16.05 8.81
C ILE A 98 -3.37 -14.95 8.73
N VAL A 99 -4.55 -15.23 8.19
CA VAL A 99 -5.61 -14.22 8.06
C VAL A 99 -6.16 -13.83 9.43
N LEU A 100 -6.35 -14.81 10.34
CA LEU A 100 -6.77 -14.56 11.73
C LEU A 100 -5.78 -13.70 12.52
N MET A 101 -4.46 -13.74 12.23
CA MET A 101 -3.50 -12.81 12.84
C MET A 101 -3.86 -11.34 12.58
N GLY A 102 -4.60 -11.04 11.51
CA GLY A 102 -5.12 -9.69 11.25
C GLY A 102 -6.09 -9.21 12.32
N ARG A 103 -6.70 -10.12 13.10
CA ARG A 103 -7.62 -9.79 14.17
C ARG A 103 -6.95 -9.46 15.50
N ALA A 104 -5.64 -9.67 15.63
CA ALA A 104 -4.89 -9.42 16.86
C ALA A 104 -5.15 -8.04 17.52
N PRO A 105 -5.29 -6.92 16.79
CA PRO A 105 -5.61 -5.62 17.40
C PRO A 105 -6.98 -5.57 18.09
N HIS A 106 -7.88 -6.52 17.82
CA HIS A 106 -9.25 -6.59 18.34
C HIS A 106 -9.43 -7.65 19.43
N ALA A 107 -8.37 -8.35 19.83
CA ALA A 107 -8.45 -9.46 20.78
C ALA A 107 -8.85 -9.04 22.21
N ASP A 108 -8.78 -7.75 22.57
CA ASP A 108 -9.19 -7.16 23.86
C ASP A 108 -8.77 -8.00 25.10
N GLY A 109 -7.59 -8.66 25.03
CA GLY A 109 -7.05 -9.52 26.10
C GLY A 109 -7.55 -10.97 26.09
N HIS A 110 -8.36 -11.37 25.11
CA HIS A 110 -8.74 -12.76 24.93
C HIS A 110 -7.60 -13.57 24.29
N LEU A 111 -7.39 -14.79 24.80
CA LEU A 111 -6.33 -15.70 24.29
C LEU A 111 -6.74 -16.45 23.01
N PHE A 112 -8.03 -16.44 22.68
CA PHE A 112 -8.57 -17.19 21.53
C PHE A 112 -9.43 -16.30 20.67
N GLU A 113 -9.40 -16.53 19.36
CA GLU A 113 -10.24 -15.85 18.38
C GLU A 113 -11.71 -16.19 18.62
N SER A 114 -12.54 -15.16 18.52
CA SER A 114 -14.00 -15.30 18.63
C SER A 114 -14.60 -15.92 17.34
N ALA A 115 -15.84 -16.39 17.41
CA ALA A 115 -16.57 -16.81 16.22
C ALA A 115 -16.74 -15.66 15.21
N HIS A 116 -16.82 -14.43 15.71
CA HIS A 116 -16.89 -13.23 14.90
C HIS A 116 -15.57 -12.99 14.12
N ASP A 117 -14.42 -13.17 14.76
CA ASP A 117 -13.11 -13.03 14.10
C ASP A 117 -12.92 -14.04 12.98
N ARG A 118 -13.35 -15.29 13.20
CA ARG A 118 -13.31 -16.34 12.18
C ARG A 118 -14.23 -16.02 11.00
N GLU A 119 -15.41 -15.45 11.26
CA GLU A 119 -16.30 -15.03 10.17
C GLU A 119 -15.72 -13.88 9.35
N ILE A 120 -15.06 -12.90 10.00
CA ILE A 120 -14.32 -11.84 9.30
C ILE A 120 -13.19 -12.44 8.46
N ALA A 121 -12.37 -13.32 9.04
CA ALA A 121 -11.27 -13.96 8.32
C ALA A 121 -11.78 -14.73 7.09
N ARG A 122 -12.85 -15.52 7.25
CA ARG A 122 -13.49 -16.26 6.16
C ARG A 122 -13.93 -15.33 5.03
N ARG A 123 -14.63 -14.24 5.36
CA ARG A 123 -15.07 -13.23 4.40
C ARG A 123 -13.91 -12.57 3.66
N MET A 124 -12.80 -12.28 4.35
CA MET A 124 -11.62 -11.69 3.69
C MET A 124 -10.92 -12.70 2.77
N MET A 125 -10.88 -13.98 3.14
CA MET A 125 -10.39 -15.03 2.25
C MET A 125 -11.28 -15.20 1.00
N GLU A 126 -12.59 -15.08 1.12
CA GLU A 126 -13.53 -15.07 -0.02
C GLU A 126 -13.26 -13.88 -0.94
N LEU A 127 -13.13 -12.67 -0.38
CA LEU A 127 -12.85 -11.44 -1.15
C LEU A 127 -11.53 -11.48 -1.93
N THR A 128 -10.55 -12.23 -1.42
CA THR A 128 -9.22 -12.35 -2.05
C THR A 128 -9.04 -13.65 -2.83
N ASP A 129 -10.12 -14.43 -3.03
CA ASP A 129 -10.14 -15.68 -3.79
C ASP A 129 -9.09 -16.71 -3.30
N ILE A 130 -9.08 -16.95 -1.97
CA ILE A 130 -8.20 -17.95 -1.32
C ILE A 130 -8.95 -18.81 -0.29
N ARG A 131 -10.27 -18.78 -0.29
CA ARG A 131 -11.09 -19.52 0.69
C ARG A 131 -10.83 -21.02 0.66
N ASP A 132 -10.65 -21.56 -0.54
CA ASP A 132 -10.42 -23.00 -0.74
C ASP A 132 -9.00 -23.43 -0.29
N LEU A 133 -8.13 -22.48 -0.02
CA LEU A 133 -6.76 -22.68 0.48
C LEU A 133 -6.65 -22.53 2.00
N ALA A 134 -7.76 -22.35 2.73
CA ALA A 134 -7.76 -22.03 4.17
C ALA A 134 -6.88 -22.96 5.01
N ASP A 135 -6.96 -24.27 4.75
CA ASP A 135 -6.21 -25.30 5.48
C ASP A 135 -4.81 -25.56 4.90
N HIS A 136 -4.45 -24.91 3.78
CA HIS A 136 -3.13 -25.09 3.17
C HIS A 136 -2.08 -24.29 3.93
N THR A 137 -0.89 -24.86 4.03
CA THR A 137 0.25 -24.19 4.66
C THR A 137 0.78 -23.08 3.76
N ILE A 138 0.98 -21.90 4.31
CA ILE A 138 1.42 -20.69 3.58
C ILE A 138 2.72 -20.89 2.79
N THR A 139 3.61 -21.78 3.28
CA THR A 139 4.89 -22.09 2.63
C THR A 139 4.72 -22.91 1.35
N ASN A 140 3.59 -23.59 1.18
CA ASN A 140 3.29 -24.45 0.03
C ASN A 140 2.54 -23.71 -1.08
N LEU A 141 2.18 -22.44 -0.85
CA LEU A 141 1.45 -21.62 -1.81
C LEU A 141 2.37 -21.04 -2.89
N SER A 142 1.81 -20.79 -4.07
CA SER A 142 2.42 -19.94 -5.09
C SER A 142 2.64 -18.52 -4.54
N GLY A 143 3.52 -17.75 -5.19
CA GLY A 143 3.76 -16.35 -4.81
C GLY A 143 2.48 -15.51 -4.83
N GLY A 144 1.59 -15.74 -5.80
CA GLY A 144 0.33 -15.03 -5.93
C GLY A 144 -0.69 -15.37 -4.84
N GLU A 145 -0.87 -16.66 -4.54
CA GLU A 145 -1.76 -17.10 -3.45
C GLU A 145 -1.27 -16.59 -2.10
N ARG A 146 0.04 -16.67 -1.86
CA ARG A 146 0.66 -16.11 -0.65
C ARG A 146 0.43 -14.62 -0.53
N GLN A 147 0.54 -13.87 -1.64
CA GLN A 147 0.27 -12.44 -1.68
C GLN A 147 -1.17 -12.14 -1.28
N ARG A 148 -2.15 -12.87 -1.86
CA ARG A 148 -3.56 -12.72 -1.53
C ARG A 148 -3.85 -13.04 -0.06
N ALA A 149 -3.18 -14.04 0.53
CA ALA A 149 -3.31 -14.36 1.94
C ALA A 149 -2.85 -13.18 2.85
N PHE A 150 -1.75 -12.51 2.52
CA PHE A 150 -1.31 -11.36 3.28
C PHE A 150 -2.19 -10.12 3.08
N ILE A 151 -2.79 -9.95 1.90
CA ILE A 151 -3.80 -8.91 1.68
C ILE A 151 -5.06 -9.23 2.49
N ALA A 152 -5.54 -10.49 2.47
CA ALA A 152 -6.67 -10.93 3.30
C ALA A 152 -6.41 -10.66 4.80
N ARG A 153 -5.20 -10.95 5.30
CA ARG A 153 -4.79 -10.64 6.67
C ARG A 153 -4.91 -9.15 6.97
N ALA A 154 -4.41 -8.29 6.07
CA ALA A 154 -4.48 -6.85 6.25
C ALA A 154 -5.93 -6.33 6.20
N LEU A 155 -6.76 -6.87 5.32
CA LEU A 155 -8.19 -6.55 5.24
C LEU A 155 -8.96 -7.06 6.48
N ALA A 156 -8.58 -8.23 7.03
CA ALA A 156 -9.17 -8.77 8.25
C ALA A 156 -8.94 -7.87 9.48
N GLN A 157 -7.93 -7.02 9.45
CA GLN A 157 -7.67 -6.00 10.47
C GLN A 157 -8.77 -4.91 10.50
N GLN A 158 -9.54 -4.74 9.40
CA GLN A 158 -10.62 -3.74 9.27
C GLN A 158 -10.17 -2.31 9.56
N ALA A 159 -8.91 -2.00 9.31
CA ALA A 159 -8.38 -0.65 9.44
C ALA A 159 -8.89 0.25 8.30
N PRO A 160 -9.26 1.51 8.56
CA PRO A 160 -9.72 2.45 7.52
C PRO A 160 -8.63 2.88 6.53
N VAL A 161 -7.36 2.61 6.83
CA VAL A 161 -6.21 2.89 5.95
C VAL A 161 -5.43 1.60 5.72
N ILE A 162 -5.12 1.30 4.47
CA ILE A 162 -4.23 0.20 4.09
C ILE A 162 -3.01 0.73 3.34
N LEU A 163 -1.84 0.33 3.79
CA LEU A 163 -0.55 0.61 3.15
C LEU A 163 -0.06 -0.67 2.48
N LEU A 164 0.32 -0.59 1.20
CA LEU A 164 0.79 -1.75 0.44
C LEU A 164 2.12 -1.42 -0.24
N ASP A 165 3.15 -2.16 0.12
CA ASP A 165 4.47 -2.03 -0.50
C ASP A 165 4.63 -3.07 -1.61
N GLU A 166 4.47 -2.63 -2.87
CA GLU A 166 4.53 -3.45 -4.09
C GLU A 166 3.61 -4.71 -4.01
N PRO A 167 2.29 -4.53 -3.82
CA PRO A 167 1.37 -5.64 -3.59
C PRO A 167 1.25 -6.62 -4.77
N THR A 168 1.77 -6.26 -5.92
CA THR A 168 1.67 -7.05 -7.16
C THR A 168 3.03 -7.55 -7.66
N ALA A 169 4.10 -7.37 -6.89
CA ALA A 169 5.39 -7.96 -7.20
C ALA A 169 5.28 -9.49 -7.31
N TYR A 170 5.89 -10.07 -8.32
CA TYR A 170 5.91 -11.52 -8.58
C TYR A 170 4.56 -12.14 -8.99
N LEU A 171 3.53 -11.33 -9.29
CA LEU A 171 2.24 -11.80 -9.79
C LEU A 171 2.21 -11.76 -11.32
N ASP A 172 1.48 -12.67 -11.94
CA ASP A 172 1.11 -12.54 -13.35
C ASP A 172 0.11 -11.38 -13.56
N ILE A 173 -0.06 -10.99 -14.81
CA ILE A 173 -0.89 -9.84 -15.19
C ILE A 173 -2.34 -9.98 -14.70
N ALA A 174 -2.92 -11.19 -14.76
CA ALA A 174 -4.30 -11.43 -14.35
C ALA A 174 -4.49 -11.11 -12.87
N HIS A 175 -3.66 -11.70 -12.02
CA HIS A 175 -3.70 -11.50 -10.58
C HIS A 175 -3.35 -10.05 -10.17
N GLN A 176 -2.43 -9.38 -10.89
CA GLN A 176 -2.16 -7.95 -10.66
C GLN A 176 -3.42 -7.10 -10.85
N VAL A 177 -4.13 -7.32 -11.96
CA VAL A 177 -5.36 -6.59 -12.28
C VAL A 177 -6.45 -6.88 -11.26
N GLU A 178 -6.61 -8.14 -10.83
CA GLU A 178 -7.61 -8.54 -9.81
C GLU A 178 -7.38 -7.84 -8.48
N ILE A 179 -6.12 -7.80 -7.99
CA ILE A 179 -5.78 -7.13 -6.73
C ILE A 179 -6.07 -5.62 -6.81
N PHE A 180 -5.65 -4.96 -7.89
CA PHE A 180 -5.93 -3.54 -8.04
C PHE A 180 -7.42 -3.24 -8.14
N ARG A 181 -8.20 -4.08 -8.86
CA ARG A 181 -9.66 -3.97 -8.92
C ARG A 181 -10.31 -4.14 -7.56
N LEU A 182 -9.88 -5.15 -6.78
CA LEU A 182 -10.37 -5.37 -5.41
C LEU A 182 -10.09 -4.14 -4.54
N LEU A 183 -8.86 -3.65 -4.51
CA LEU A 183 -8.49 -2.48 -3.73
C LEU A 183 -9.27 -1.23 -4.16
N ARG A 184 -9.48 -1.05 -5.48
CA ARG A 184 -10.26 0.06 -6.02
C ARG A 184 -11.73 -0.03 -5.61
N SER A 185 -12.36 -1.22 -5.71
CA SER A 185 -13.74 -1.40 -5.26
C SER A 185 -13.90 -1.13 -3.76
N LEU A 186 -12.96 -1.61 -2.94
CA LEU A 186 -12.98 -1.33 -1.50
C LEU A 186 -12.81 0.17 -1.19
N SER A 187 -11.97 0.88 -1.95
CA SER A 187 -11.82 2.33 -1.82
C SER A 187 -13.12 3.05 -2.18
N THR A 188 -13.75 2.73 -3.31
CA THR A 188 -14.99 3.40 -3.76
C THR A 188 -16.22 3.01 -2.96
N ASP A 189 -16.38 1.72 -2.64
CA ASP A 189 -17.64 1.19 -2.09
C ASP A 189 -17.65 1.20 -0.56
N SER A 190 -16.48 1.01 0.07
CA SER A 190 -16.34 0.92 1.52
C SER A 190 -15.61 2.13 2.15
N GLY A 191 -15.12 3.06 1.33
CA GLY A 191 -14.36 4.22 1.83
C GLY A 191 -12.98 3.87 2.39
N LEU A 192 -12.42 2.70 2.02
CA LEU A 192 -11.07 2.31 2.42
C LEU A 192 -10.06 3.27 1.80
N THR A 193 -9.20 3.86 2.61
CA THR A 193 -8.08 4.66 2.11
C THR A 193 -6.93 3.73 1.73
N VAL A 194 -6.46 3.81 0.49
CA VAL A 194 -5.41 2.95 -0.04
C VAL A 194 -4.17 3.78 -0.35
N ILE A 195 -3.01 3.41 0.18
CA ILE A 195 -1.72 3.96 -0.20
C ILE A 195 -0.85 2.80 -0.68
N SER A 196 -0.59 2.74 -1.99
CA SER A 196 0.14 1.64 -2.61
C SER A 196 1.42 2.12 -3.27
N VAL A 197 2.50 1.35 -3.14
CA VAL A 197 3.68 1.51 -3.99
C VAL A 197 3.49 0.65 -5.24
N SER A 198 3.75 1.23 -6.41
CA SER A 198 3.73 0.48 -7.68
C SER A 198 4.91 0.86 -8.57
N HIS A 199 5.43 -0.14 -9.30
CA HIS A 199 6.36 0.07 -10.41
C HIS A 199 5.65 0.16 -11.76
N ASP A 200 4.41 -0.33 -11.85
CA ASP A 200 3.61 -0.24 -13.06
C ASP A 200 2.85 1.09 -13.10
N LEU A 201 3.29 2.00 -13.97
CA LEU A 201 2.69 3.32 -14.16
C LEU A 201 1.29 3.23 -14.76
N ASN A 202 1.01 2.20 -15.58
CA ASN A 202 -0.30 2.02 -16.20
C ASN A 202 -1.32 1.50 -15.18
N LEU A 203 -0.96 0.52 -14.34
CA LEU A 203 -1.82 0.09 -13.24
C LEU A 203 -2.08 1.22 -12.24
N ALA A 204 -1.06 2.04 -11.94
CA ALA A 204 -1.23 3.23 -11.12
C ALA A 204 -2.21 4.23 -11.76
N ALA A 205 -2.05 4.52 -13.07
CA ALA A 205 -2.92 5.43 -13.79
C ALA A 205 -4.40 5.00 -13.82
N MET A 206 -4.64 3.69 -13.97
CA MET A 206 -6.00 3.15 -14.10
C MET A 206 -6.76 3.06 -12.75
N ASN A 207 -6.07 3.03 -11.64
CA ASN A 207 -6.69 2.69 -10.36
C ASN A 207 -6.59 3.80 -9.30
N SER A 208 -5.71 4.79 -9.46
CA SER A 208 -5.47 5.81 -8.44
C SER A 208 -6.28 7.07 -8.68
N ASP A 209 -6.74 7.70 -7.61
CA ASP A 209 -7.28 9.05 -7.66
C ASP A 209 -6.14 10.07 -7.82
N ARG A 210 -5.02 9.81 -7.13
CA ARG A 210 -3.80 10.62 -7.24
C ARG A 210 -2.55 9.74 -7.25
N ILE A 211 -1.51 10.28 -7.85
CA ILE A 211 -0.17 9.69 -7.89
C ILE A 211 0.80 10.65 -7.20
N ALA A 212 1.62 10.12 -6.30
CA ALA A 212 2.77 10.83 -5.73
C ALA A 212 4.05 10.25 -6.35
N MET A 213 4.75 11.05 -7.13
CA MET A 213 6.00 10.66 -7.78
C MET A 213 7.21 11.10 -6.95
N LEU A 214 8.00 10.14 -6.49
CA LEU A 214 9.21 10.37 -5.71
C LEU A 214 10.46 10.25 -6.58
N GLN A 215 11.42 11.16 -6.37
CA GLN A 215 12.74 11.15 -7.00
C GLN A 215 13.81 11.51 -5.98
N ALA A 216 14.79 10.64 -5.80
CA ALA A 216 15.94 10.87 -4.92
C ALA A 216 15.56 11.43 -3.52
N GLY A 217 14.51 10.85 -2.94
CA GLY A 217 14.03 11.20 -1.59
C GLY A 217 13.12 12.43 -1.51
N THR A 218 12.77 13.05 -2.63
CA THR A 218 11.88 14.23 -2.67
C THR A 218 10.60 13.94 -3.44
N LEU A 219 9.54 14.69 -3.16
CA LEU A 219 8.28 14.65 -3.91
C LEU A 219 8.45 15.46 -5.20
N ALA A 220 8.59 14.78 -6.34
CA ALA A 220 8.75 15.40 -7.65
C ALA A 220 7.43 15.89 -8.23
N ALA A 221 6.32 15.19 -7.97
CA ALA A 221 4.98 15.57 -8.39
C ALA A 221 3.92 14.89 -7.54
N LEU A 222 2.75 15.54 -7.44
CA LEU A 222 1.55 15.01 -6.78
C LEU A 222 0.32 15.56 -7.48
N GLY A 223 -0.60 14.70 -7.89
CA GLY A 223 -1.82 15.11 -8.58
C GLY A 223 -2.56 13.95 -9.21
N ALA A 224 -3.57 14.24 -10.02
CA ALA A 224 -4.25 13.25 -10.83
C ALA A 224 -3.26 12.54 -11.78
N PRO A 225 -3.54 11.30 -12.20
CA PRO A 225 -2.66 10.58 -13.11
C PRO A 225 -2.24 11.38 -14.35
N ASP A 226 -3.17 12.13 -14.94
CA ASP A 226 -2.91 12.99 -16.12
C ASP A 226 -1.90 14.11 -15.84
N ASP A 227 -1.98 14.70 -14.66
CA ASP A 227 -1.08 15.80 -14.28
C ASP A 227 0.33 15.29 -13.94
N VAL A 228 0.44 14.05 -13.48
CA VAL A 228 1.71 13.47 -13.00
C VAL A 228 2.43 12.68 -14.08
N LEU A 229 1.72 11.87 -14.86
CA LEU A 229 2.32 10.97 -15.85
C LEU A 229 2.47 11.66 -17.21
N THR A 230 3.38 12.63 -17.29
CA THR A 230 3.74 13.29 -18.55
C THR A 230 5.07 12.74 -19.08
N ALA A 231 5.26 12.71 -20.41
CA ALA A 231 6.47 12.20 -21.03
C ALA A 231 7.74 12.89 -20.50
N ASP A 232 7.72 14.21 -20.36
CA ASP A 232 8.87 15.00 -19.87
C ASP A 232 9.21 14.67 -18.41
N ARG A 233 8.18 14.50 -17.55
CA ARG A 233 8.42 14.14 -16.15
C ARG A 233 8.93 12.72 -16.02
N ILE A 234 8.37 11.76 -16.77
CA ILE A 234 8.84 10.38 -16.76
C ILE A 234 10.29 10.32 -17.25
N ARG A 235 10.63 11.03 -18.34
CA ARG A 235 12.02 11.15 -18.82
C ARG A 235 12.94 11.71 -17.74
N THR A 236 12.52 12.75 -17.04
CA THR A 236 13.32 13.39 -15.98
C THR A 236 13.55 12.47 -14.80
N VAL A 237 12.48 11.81 -14.31
CA VAL A 237 12.49 11.03 -13.06
C VAL A 237 13.04 9.62 -13.30
N PHE A 238 12.59 8.93 -14.35
CA PHE A 238 12.93 7.52 -14.61
C PHE A 238 14.11 7.37 -15.60
N LYS A 239 14.55 8.46 -16.25
CA LYS A 239 15.60 8.44 -17.30
C LYS A 239 15.22 7.53 -18.48
N ALA A 240 13.95 7.45 -18.81
CA ALA A 240 13.40 6.63 -19.87
C ALA A 240 12.62 7.49 -20.86
N ASP A 241 12.81 7.24 -22.16
CA ASP A 241 11.99 7.86 -23.20
C ASP A 241 10.69 7.09 -23.34
N VAL A 242 9.58 7.82 -23.27
CA VAL A 242 8.23 7.26 -23.31
C VAL A 242 7.31 8.09 -24.20
N LEU A 243 6.33 7.42 -24.78
CA LEU A 243 5.12 8.04 -25.30
C LEU A 243 4.05 7.96 -24.20
N VAL A 244 3.36 9.07 -23.96
CA VAL A 244 2.18 9.10 -23.11
C VAL A 244 1.00 9.48 -23.99
N ASP A 245 0.05 8.56 -24.12
CA ASP A 245 -1.21 8.73 -24.85
C ASP A 245 -2.41 8.34 -23.97
N ARG A 246 -3.61 8.25 -24.54
CA ARG A 246 -4.81 7.83 -23.83
C ARG A 246 -5.08 6.34 -23.99
N HIS A 247 -5.47 5.68 -22.90
CA HIS A 247 -5.93 4.30 -22.98
C HIS A 247 -7.25 4.23 -23.79
N PRO A 248 -7.36 3.35 -24.81
CA PRO A 248 -8.46 3.38 -25.77
C PRO A 248 -9.84 3.07 -25.19
N LYS A 249 -9.92 2.46 -24.01
CA LYS A 249 -11.18 2.08 -23.35
C LYS A 249 -11.39 2.77 -22.00
N LEU A 250 -10.32 3.25 -21.39
CA LEU A 250 -10.33 3.91 -20.08
C LEU A 250 -9.76 5.31 -20.30
N ASP A 251 -10.44 6.33 -19.87
CA ASP A 251 -9.96 7.71 -20.03
C ASP A 251 -8.83 8.01 -19.03
N SER A 252 -7.75 7.24 -19.12
CA SER A 252 -6.56 7.33 -18.27
C SER A 252 -5.30 7.44 -19.13
N PRO A 253 -4.23 8.10 -18.67
CA PRO A 253 -2.96 8.14 -19.38
C PRO A 253 -2.36 6.72 -19.50
N ARG A 254 -1.76 6.45 -20.66
CA ARG A 254 -1.03 5.21 -20.94
C ARG A 254 0.41 5.51 -21.28
N VAL A 255 1.32 4.87 -20.57
CA VAL A 255 2.76 5.02 -20.76
C VAL A 255 3.28 3.86 -21.60
N THR A 256 3.90 4.18 -22.72
CA THR A 256 4.55 3.21 -23.62
C THR A 256 6.04 3.54 -23.71
N VAL A 257 6.90 2.59 -23.34
CA VAL A 257 8.36 2.76 -23.40
C VAL A 257 8.79 2.79 -24.86
N LEU A 258 9.59 3.78 -25.23
CA LEU A 258 10.24 3.89 -26.53
C LEU A 258 11.63 3.22 -26.48
N ARG A 259 12.13 2.83 -27.64
CA ARG A 259 13.45 2.20 -27.76
C ARG A 259 14.57 3.22 -27.62
#